data_d4f4527cd71ffe5ade59c533864e8329
#
_entry.id   d4f4527cd71ffe5ade59c533864e8329
#
_cell.length_a   1.000
_cell.length_b   1.000
_cell.length_c   1.000
_cell.angle_alpha   90.00
_cell.angle_beta   90.00
_cell.angle_gamma   90.00
#
_symmetry.space_group_name_H-M   'P 1'
#
loop_
_entity.id
_entity.type
_entity.pdbx_description
1 polymer ?
#
loop_
_entity_poly.entity_id
_entity_poly.type
_entity_poly.pdbx_seq_one_letter_code
_entity_poly.pdbx_strand_id
1 'polypeptide(L)'
;MAYSDKVLDHYENPRNVGVFAKEIKRVGTGMVGAPACGDVMRLQIQVNEDGIIEDAKFKTYGCGSAIASSSLVTEWVKGKTLDEAMSIKNTHIAEELALPPVKIHCSILAEDAIKAAVLDYKTNHQRIRHESHC
;
A
#
# COMPACT_ATOMS: atom_id res chain seq x y z
N MET A 1 15.26 8.56 -19.02
CA MET A 1 15.38 8.96 -17.60
C MET A 1 15.78 7.75 -16.78
N ALA A 2 16.83 7.88 -16.00
CA ALA A 2 17.35 6.76 -15.23
C ALA A 2 16.63 6.65 -13.88
N TYR A 3 16.22 5.43 -13.52
CA TYR A 3 15.71 5.15 -12.19
C TYR A 3 16.87 4.83 -11.25
N SER A 4 16.67 5.06 -9.95
CA SER A 4 17.63 4.68 -8.94
C SER A 4 17.75 3.17 -8.85
N ASP A 5 18.85 2.70 -8.22
CA ASP A 5 19.04 1.27 -7.99
C ASP A 5 17.91 0.67 -7.16
N LYS A 6 17.36 1.43 -6.21
CA LYS A 6 16.25 0.96 -5.38
C LYS A 6 14.98 0.78 -6.20
N VAL A 7 14.68 1.69 -7.13
CA VAL A 7 13.54 1.53 -8.02
C VAL A 7 13.71 0.28 -8.86
N LEU A 8 14.88 0.10 -9.45
CA LEU A 8 15.15 -1.06 -10.28
C LEU A 8 15.05 -2.36 -9.48
N ASP A 9 15.57 -2.38 -8.27
CA ASP A 9 15.49 -3.55 -7.41
C ASP A 9 14.05 -3.92 -7.08
N HIS A 10 13.24 -2.95 -6.66
CA HIS A 10 11.84 -3.21 -6.36
C HIS A 10 11.01 -3.54 -7.58
N TYR A 11 11.38 -3.00 -8.74
CA TYR A 11 10.70 -3.31 -9.99
C TYR A 11 11.01 -4.72 -10.50
N GLU A 12 12.30 -5.11 -10.45
CA GLU A 12 12.74 -6.43 -10.91
C GLU A 12 12.39 -7.53 -9.92
N ASN A 13 12.42 -7.23 -8.63
CA ASN A 13 12.17 -8.17 -7.55
C ASN A 13 11.12 -7.60 -6.59
N PRO A 14 9.88 -7.38 -7.06
CA PRO A 14 8.85 -6.79 -6.20
C PRO A 14 8.53 -7.71 -5.02
N ARG A 15 8.39 -7.10 -3.84
CA ARG A 15 8.09 -7.80 -2.60
C ARG A 15 6.59 -7.83 -2.39
N ASN A 16 6.11 -8.95 -1.85
CA ASN A 16 4.73 -9.04 -1.39
C ASN A 16 3.68 -8.80 -2.49
N VAL A 17 3.95 -9.26 -3.70
CA VAL A 17 2.98 -9.19 -4.80
C VAL A 17 1.90 -10.23 -4.59
N GLY A 18 0.66 -9.84 -4.78
CA GLY A 18 -0.46 -10.77 -4.74
C GLY A 18 -1.67 -10.21 -4.02
N VAL A 19 -2.56 -11.10 -3.64
CA VAL A 19 -3.78 -10.76 -2.90
C VAL A 19 -3.97 -11.80 -1.80
N PHE A 20 -4.63 -11.38 -0.72
CA PHE A 20 -4.98 -12.32 0.35
C PHE A 20 -6.19 -13.16 -0.06
N ALA A 21 -6.28 -14.37 0.48
CA ALA A 21 -7.43 -15.21 0.25
C ALA A 21 -8.69 -14.56 0.85
N LYS A 22 -9.83 -14.79 0.21
CA LYS A 22 -11.09 -14.18 0.66
C LYS A 22 -11.51 -14.65 2.06
N GLU A 23 -11.04 -15.81 2.48
CA GLU A 23 -11.34 -16.36 3.79
C GLU A 23 -10.61 -15.63 4.92
N ILE A 24 -9.54 -14.92 4.60
CA ILE A 24 -8.78 -14.17 5.62
C ILE A 24 -9.61 -12.95 6.02
N LYS A 25 -9.90 -12.87 7.30
CA LYS A 25 -10.66 -11.78 7.87
C LYS A 25 -9.74 -10.65 8.29
N ARG A 26 -9.87 -9.66 8.78
CA ARG A 26 -8.93 -8.62 9.24
C ARG A 26 -8.01 -8.13 8.12
N VAL A 27 -8.56 -8.03 6.92
CA VAL A 27 -7.85 -7.48 5.78
C VAL A 27 -8.49 -6.17 5.37
N GLY A 28 -7.69 -5.13 5.19
CA GLY A 28 -8.12 -3.88 4.61
C GLY A 28 -7.59 -3.75 3.19
N THR A 29 -8.41 -3.29 2.27
CA THR A 29 -8.02 -3.12 0.87
C THR A 29 -8.16 -1.67 0.47
N GLY A 30 -7.08 -1.10 -0.06
CA GLY A 30 -7.10 0.22 -0.66
C GLY A 30 -6.84 0.10 -2.15
N MET A 31 -7.68 0.73 -2.95
CA MET A 31 -7.49 0.78 -4.39
C MET A 31 -7.52 2.23 -4.84
N VAL A 32 -6.45 2.67 -5.45
CA VAL A 32 -6.32 4.03 -5.96
C VAL A 32 -5.80 3.99 -7.37
N GLY A 33 -6.01 5.05 -8.13
CA GLY A 33 -5.57 5.09 -9.49
C GLY A 33 -5.38 6.49 -10.01
N ALA A 34 -4.56 6.59 -11.06
CA ALA A 34 -4.38 7.81 -11.83
C ALA A 34 -4.69 7.45 -13.28
N PRO A 35 -5.98 7.47 -13.70
CA PRO A 35 -6.36 7.00 -15.04
C PRO A 35 -5.62 7.72 -16.17
N ALA A 36 -5.31 8.99 -15.98
CA ALA A 36 -4.58 9.76 -17.00
C ALA A 36 -3.18 9.20 -17.25
N CYS A 37 -2.59 8.52 -16.26
CA CYS A 37 -1.27 7.91 -16.36
C CYS A 37 -1.33 6.40 -16.56
N GLY A 38 -2.53 5.82 -16.50
CA GLY A 38 -2.71 4.38 -16.61
C GLY A 38 -2.28 3.59 -15.39
N ASP A 39 -2.04 4.25 -14.27
CA ASP A 39 -1.60 3.59 -13.04
C ASP A 39 -2.79 3.22 -12.16
N VAL A 40 -2.81 1.97 -11.70
CA VAL A 40 -3.78 1.49 -10.71
C VAL A 40 -3.01 0.72 -9.65
N MET A 41 -3.24 1.08 -8.39
CA MET A 41 -2.52 0.49 -7.27
C MET A 41 -3.53 -0.09 -6.27
N ARG A 42 -3.36 -1.36 -5.95
CA ARG A 42 -4.18 -2.03 -4.96
C ARG A 42 -3.26 -2.51 -3.83
N LEU A 43 -3.57 -2.08 -2.62
CA LEU A 43 -2.81 -2.47 -1.43
C LEU A 43 -3.74 -3.17 -0.46
N GLN A 44 -3.30 -4.32 0.04
CA GLN A 44 -4.02 -5.03 1.09
C GLN A 44 -3.14 -5.17 2.31
N ILE A 45 -3.71 -4.91 3.48
CA ILE A 45 -3.02 -5.10 4.76
C ILE A 45 -3.79 -6.11 5.58
N GLN A 46 -3.05 -6.98 6.28
CA GLN A 46 -3.62 -7.94 7.23
C GLN A 46 -3.22 -7.50 8.63
N VAL A 47 -4.22 -7.28 9.48
CA VAL A 47 -4.02 -6.71 10.81
C VAL A 47 -4.30 -7.78 11.87
N ASN A 48 -3.44 -7.88 12.88
CA ASN A 48 -3.64 -8.84 13.96
C ASN A 48 -4.55 -8.28 15.06
N GLU A 49 -4.74 -9.07 16.11
CA GLU A 49 -5.64 -8.68 17.22
C GLU A 49 -5.15 -7.45 17.98
N ASP A 50 -3.85 -7.18 17.94
CA ASP A 50 -3.25 -6.03 18.63
C ASP A 50 -3.30 -4.76 17.78
N GLY A 51 -3.86 -4.83 16.57
CA GLY A 51 -3.92 -3.68 15.68
C GLY A 51 -2.62 -3.43 14.93
N ILE A 52 -1.76 -4.44 14.86
CA ILE A 52 -0.48 -4.35 14.15
C ILE A 52 -0.62 -5.03 12.80
N ILE A 53 -0.08 -4.37 11.77
CA ILE A 53 -0.07 -4.93 10.41
C ILE A 53 0.94 -6.05 10.36
N GLU A 54 0.47 -7.28 10.29
CA GLU A 54 1.35 -8.45 10.28
C GLU A 54 1.76 -8.89 8.87
N ASP A 55 1.03 -8.49 7.85
CA ASP A 55 1.39 -8.76 6.47
C ASP A 55 0.75 -7.73 5.55
N ALA A 56 1.32 -7.59 4.37
CA ALA A 56 0.79 -6.68 3.36
C ALA A 56 1.10 -7.25 1.98
N LYS A 57 0.18 -7.04 1.05
CA LYS A 57 0.36 -7.46 -0.34
C LYS A 57 -0.15 -6.38 -1.27
N PHE A 58 0.38 -6.37 -2.49
CA PHE A 58 -0.07 -5.40 -3.46
C PHE A 58 -0.23 -6.03 -4.84
N LYS A 59 -1.03 -5.37 -5.65
CA LYS A 59 -1.14 -5.66 -7.08
C LYS A 59 -1.30 -4.34 -7.79
N THR A 60 -0.33 -4.00 -8.61
CA THR A 60 -0.25 -2.69 -9.25
C THR A 60 -0.07 -2.85 -10.75
N TYR A 61 -0.83 -2.08 -11.50
CA TYR A 61 -0.67 -1.96 -12.94
C TYR A 61 -0.22 -0.54 -13.24
N GLY A 62 0.88 -0.40 -13.98
CA GLY A 62 1.40 0.91 -14.30
C GLY A 62 2.89 0.88 -14.56
N CYS A 63 3.54 2.02 -14.34
CA CYS A 63 4.97 2.15 -14.60
C CYS A 63 5.82 1.49 -13.51
N GLY A 64 7.12 1.37 -13.78
CA GLY A 64 8.05 0.78 -12.83
C GLY A 64 8.10 1.52 -11.49
N SER A 65 7.93 2.85 -11.51
CA SER A 65 7.89 3.64 -10.27
C SER A 65 6.65 3.32 -9.42
N ALA A 66 5.51 3.05 -10.06
CA ALA A 66 4.30 2.66 -9.33
C ALA A 66 4.48 1.30 -8.66
N ILE A 67 5.06 0.34 -9.38
CA ILE A 67 5.35 -0.98 -8.84
C ILE A 67 6.35 -0.89 -7.70
N ALA A 68 7.43 -0.12 -7.89
CA ALA A 68 8.45 0.05 -6.87
C ALA A 68 7.90 0.73 -5.61
N SER A 69 7.07 1.75 -5.77
CA SER A 69 6.45 2.45 -4.64
C SER A 69 5.54 1.50 -3.85
N SER A 70 4.75 0.68 -4.55
CA SER A 70 3.88 -0.31 -3.92
C SER A 70 4.69 -1.34 -3.15
N SER A 71 5.75 -1.87 -3.76
CA SER A 71 6.62 -2.87 -3.14
C SER A 71 7.26 -2.32 -1.86
N LEU A 72 7.81 -1.11 -1.93
CA LEU A 72 8.45 -0.49 -0.77
C LEU A 72 7.46 -0.30 0.37
N VAL A 73 6.26 0.18 0.05
CA VAL A 73 5.22 0.42 1.04
C VAL A 73 4.83 -0.86 1.76
N THR A 74 4.73 -2.00 1.04
CA THR A 74 4.40 -3.26 1.70
C THR A 74 5.46 -3.66 2.72
N GLU A 75 6.72 -3.36 2.45
CA GLU A 75 7.77 -3.63 3.43
C GLU A 75 7.67 -2.69 4.63
N TRP A 76 7.37 -1.42 4.38
CA TRP A 76 7.36 -0.41 5.43
C TRP A 76 6.18 -0.55 6.40
N VAL A 77 5.02 -1.00 5.93
CA VAL A 77 3.85 -1.09 6.80
C VAL A 77 3.86 -2.34 7.69
N LYS A 78 4.61 -3.36 7.33
CA LYS A 78 4.67 -4.58 8.15
C LYS A 78 5.29 -4.28 9.51
N GLY A 79 4.65 -4.75 10.56
CA GLY A 79 5.12 -4.54 11.94
C GLY A 79 4.72 -3.20 12.53
N LYS A 80 3.98 -2.37 11.78
CA LYS A 80 3.53 -1.07 12.26
C LYS A 80 2.07 -1.14 12.67
N THR A 81 1.68 -0.24 13.57
CA THR A 81 0.26 -0.06 13.89
C THR A 81 -0.41 0.69 12.74
N LEU A 82 -1.74 0.71 12.75
CA LEU A 82 -2.48 1.45 11.74
C LEU A 82 -2.12 2.94 11.76
N ASP A 83 -1.96 3.50 12.94
CA ASP A 83 -1.61 4.92 13.07
C ASP A 83 -0.19 5.19 12.54
N GLU A 84 0.75 4.31 12.82
CA GLU A 84 2.11 4.42 12.29
C GLU A 84 2.12 4.33 10.77
N ALA A 85 1.32 3.43 10.20
CA ALA A 85 1.21 3.31 8.75
C ALA A 85 0.65 4.59 8.14
N MET A 86 -0.34 5.21 8.80
CA MET A 86 -0.93 6.46 8.34
C MET A 86 0.05 7.64 8.38
N SER A 87 1.12 7.53 9.15
CA SER A 87 2.12 8.60 9.23
C SER A 87 3.16 8.53 8.11
N ILE A 88 3.16 7.47 7.31
CA ILE A 88 4.06 7.37 6.17
C ILE A 88 3.65 8.41 5.12
N LYS A 89 4.59 9.26 4.72
CA LYS A 89 4.33 10.33 3.78
C LYS A 89 4.91 10.03 2.41
N ASN A 90 4.28 10.56 1.38
CA ASN A 90 4.77 10.37 0.01
C ASN A 90 6.18 10.90 -0.17
N THR A 91 6.56 11.95 0.58
CA THR A 91 7.92 12.49 0.52
C THR A 91 8.95 11.46 0.96
N HIS A 92 8.66 10.67 1.98
CA HIS A 92 9.56 9.61 2.45
C HIS A 92 9.74 8.53 1.38
N ILE A 93 8.65 8.15 0.71
CA ILE A 93 8.69 7.16 -0.36
C ILE A 93 9.53 7.68 -1.53
N ALA A 94 9.26 8.92 -1.93
CA ALA A 94 9.98 9.53 -3.05
C ALA A 94 11.47 9.68 -2.76
N GLU A 95 11.84 10.05 -1.53
CA GLU A 95 13.24 10.17 -1.13
C GLU A 95 13.95 8.83 -1.11
N GLU A 96 13.31 7.81 -0.52
CA GLU A 96 13.92 6.47 -0.43
C GLU A 96 14.17 5.87 -1.80
N LEU A 97 13.26 6.07 -2.74
CA LEU A 97 13.39 5.55 -4.09
C LEU A 97 14.13 6.52 -5.01
N ALA A 98 14.42 7.73 -4.56
CA ALA A 98 15.02 8.79 -5.37
C ALA A 98 14.24 8.96 -6.69
N LEU A 99 12.91 9.13 -6.58
CA LEU A 99 12.05 9.21 -7.75
C LEU A 99 12.31 10.48 -8.55
N PRO A 100 12.33 10.39 -9.90
CA PRO A 100 12.39 11.59 -10.73
C PRO A 100 11.14 12.46 -10.52
N PRO A 101 11.24 13.78 -10.71
CA PRO A 101 10.10 14.67 -10.47
C PRO A 101 8.83 14.28 -11.21
N VAL A 102 8.95 13.75 -12.43
CA VAL A 102 7.79 13.34 -13.21
C VAL A 102 7.10 12.07 -12.66
N LYS A 103 7.74 11.39 -11.70
CA LYS A 103 7.22 10.16 -11.12
C LYS A 103 6.80 10.30 -9.66
N ILE A 104 6.84 11.50 -9.12
CA ILE A 104 6.42 11.75 -7.73
C ILE A 104 4.97 11.33 -7.50
N HIS A 105 4.12 11.40 -8.52
CA HIS A 105 2.72 10.98 -8.38
C HIS A 105 2.60 9.51 -7.93
N CYS A 106 3.58 8.67 -8.24
CA CYS A 106 3.55 7.26 -7.81
C CYS A 106 3.68 7.15 -6.28
N SER A 107 4.49 8.02 -5.66
CA SER A 107 4.60 8.04 -4.20
C SER A 107 3.33 8.56 -3.56
N ILE A 108 2.66 9.52 -4.19
CA ILE A 108 1.39 10.05 -3.70
C ILE A 108 0.32 8.95 -3.75
N LEU A 109 0.28 8.18 -4.84
CA LEU A 109 -0.65 7.05 -4.95
C LEU A 109 -0.38 6.02 -3.86
N ALA A 110 0.88 5.73 -3.57
CA ALA A 110 1.23 4.76 -2.54
C ALA A 110 0.76 5.23 -1.15
N GLU A 111 0.95 6.51 -0.83
CA GLU A 111 0.44 7.08 0.41
C GLU A 111 -1.09 6.96 0.48
N ASP A 112 -1.77 7.30 -0.61
CA ASP A 112 -3.23 7.22 -0.68
C ASP A 112 -3.71 5.77 -0.53
N ALA A 113 -2.97 4.82 -1.10
CA ALA A 113 -3.31 3.40 -0.97
C ALA A 113 -3.22 2.94 0.48
N ILE A 114 -2.20 3.39 1.22
CA ILE A 114 -2.10 3.07 2.65
C ILE A 114 -3.32 3.60 3.40
N LYS A 115 -3.66 4.86 3.17
CA LYS A 115 -4.81 5.49 3.83
C LYS A 115 -6.11 4.78 3.49
N ALA A 116 -6.30 4.43 2.22
CA ALA A 116 -7.50 3.73 1.79
C ALA A 116 -7.60 2.34 2.42
N ALA A 117 -6.49 1.62 2.50
CA ALA A 117 -6.48 0.28 3.10
C ALA A 117 -6.79 0.34 4.60
N VAL A 118 -6.22 1.31 5.31
CA VAL A 118 -6.47 1.49 6.75
C VAL A 118 -7.93 1.86 6.99
N LEU A 119 -8.47 2.78 6.19
CA LEU A 119 -9.87 3.19 6.32
C LEU A 119 -10.81 2.04 6.01
N ASP A 120 -10.52 1.25 4.98
CA ASP A 120 -11.32 0.09 4.64
C ASP A 120 -11.35 -0.92 5.79
N TYR A 121 -10.20 -1.18 6.38
CA TYR A 121 -10.12 -2.10 7.51
C TYR A 121 -10.94 -1.58 8.70
N LYS A 122 -10.78 -0.31 9.04
CA LYS A 122 -11.51 0.29 10.16
C LYS A 122 -13.02 0.26 9.93
N THR A 123 -13.44 0.60 8.72
CA THR A 123 -14.86 0.62 8.37
C THR A 123 -15.46 -0.78 8.42
N ASN A 124 -14.79 -1.77 7.85
CA ASN A 124 -15.28 -3.14 7.83
C ASN A 124 -15.32 -3.72 9.24
N HIS A 125 -14.32 -3.43 10.05
CA HIS A 125 -14.29 -3.92 11.42
C HIS A 125 -15.41 -3.30 12.26
N GLN A 126 -15.66 -2.02 12.11
CA GLN A 126 -16.78 -1.34 12.78
C GLN A 126 -18.12 -1.89 12.31
N ARG A 127 -18.26 -2.13 11.01
CA ARG A 127 -19.48 -2.69 10.44
C ARG A 127 -19.79 -4.06 11.01
N ILE A 128 -18.78 -4.91 11.13
CA ILE A 128 -18.96 -6.24 11.72
C ILE A 128 -19.38 -6.14 13.17
N ARG A 129 -18.78 -5.25 13.96
CA ARG A 129 -19.17 -5.00 15.33
C ARG A 129 -20.61 -4.52 15.43
N HIS A 130 -20.96 -3.59 14.55
CA HIS A 130 -22.30 -3.03 14.54
C HIS A 130 -23.34 -4.10 14.22
N GLU A 131 -23.07 -4.93 13.25
CA GLU A 131 -23.96 -6.02 12.87
C GLU A 131 -24.12 -7.03 14.01
N SER A 132 -23.07 -7.29 14.76
CA SER A 132 -23.13 -8.24 15.88
C SER A 132 -23.96 -7.73 17.05
N HIS A 133 -24.24 -6.43 17.10
CA HIS A 133 -25.08 -5.82 18.13
C HIS A 133 -26.53 -5.65 17.69
N CYS A 134 -26.78 -5.95 16.44
CA CYS A 134 -28.15 -5.95 15.93
C CYS A 134 -28.73 -7.36 15.96
#